data_d5c1fe2946eb438ac416693066f24deb
#
_entry.id   d5c1fe2946eb438ac416693066f24deb
#
_cell.length_a   1.000
_cell.length_b   1.000
_cell.length_c   1.000
_cell.angle_alpha   90.00
_cell.angle_beta   90.00
_cell.angle_gamma   90.00
#
_symmetry.space_group_name_H-M   'P 1'
#
loop_
_entity.id
_entity.type
_entity.pdbx_description
1 polymer ?
#
loop_
_entity_poly.entity_id
_entity_poly.type
_entity_poly.pdbx_seq_one_letter_code
_entity_poly.pdbx_strand_id
1 'polypeptide(L)' 'MPKTATYCSDCYNKFGRAEDAQVKAAEASGQTPMTGQGTCCKCNKATVVVYYES' A
#
# COMPACT_ATOMS: atom_id res chain seq x y z
N MET A 1 9.27 -11.71 -3.28
CA MET A 1 7.91 -11.52 -2.78
C MET A 1 7.12 -10.61 -3.70
N PRO A 2 5.91 -10.96 -4.02
CA PRO A 2 5.08 -10.07 -4.82
C PRO A 2 4.77 -8.79 -4.05
N LYS A 3 4.41 -7.78 -4.79
CA LYS A 3 4.08 -6.51 -4.17
C LYS A 3 2.73 -6.58 -3.46
N THR A 4 2.55 -5.71 -2.48
CA THR A 4 1.27 -5.61 -1.78
C THR A 4 0.23 -4.96 -2.68
N ALA A 5 -1.02 -4.95 -2.20
CA ALA A 5 -2.08 -4.20 -2.88
C ALA A 5 -1.72 -2.72 -2.88
N THR A 6 -2.22 -1.99 -3.88
CA THR A 6 -1.96 -0.57 -4.01
C THR A 6 -3.08 0.22 -3.33
N TYR A 7 -2.72 1.21 -2.54
CA TYR A 7 -3.67 2.05 -1.82
C TYR A 7 -3.37 3.51 -2.10
N CYS A 8 -4.39 4.34 -2.25
CA CYS A 8 -4.18 5.78 -2.26
C CYS A 8 -3.72 6.20 -0.85
N SER A 9 -3.16 7.40 -0.71
CA SER A 9 -2.58 7.79 0.57
C SER A 9 -3.60 7.75 1.71
N ASP A 10 -4.84 8.12 1.47
CA ASP A 10 -5.87 8.05 2.51
C ASP A 10 -6.16 6.60 2.91
N CYS A 11 -6.38 5.72 1.93
CA CYS A 11 -6.67 4.32 2.21
C CYS A 11 -5.44 3.62 2.79
N TYR A 12 -4.25 4.00 2.36
CA TYR A 12 -3.03 3.44 2.93
C TYR A 12 -2.96 3.72 4.43
N ASN A 13 -3.24 4.94 4.84
CA ASN A 13 -3.20 5.30 6.26
C ASN A 13 -4.34 4.67 7.05
N LYS A 14 -5.53 4.54 6.45
CA LYS A 14 -6.69 4.02 7.15
C LYS A 14 -6.77 2.50 7.14
N PHE A 15 -6.44 1.89 6.01
CA PHE A 15 -6.65 0.46 5.81
C PHE A 15 -5.35 -0.31 5.59
N GLY A 16 -4.44 0.23 4.79
CA GLY A 16 -3.20 -0.49 4.50
C GLY A 16 -2.39 -0.74 5.75
N ARG A 17 -2.08 0.31 6.48
CA ARG A 17 -1.26 0.21 7.69
C ARG A 17 -2.02 -0.38 8.88
N ALA A 18 -3.34 -0.25 8.88
CA ALA A 18 -4.16 -0.68 10.01
C ALA A 18 -4.67 -2.11 9.86
N GLU A 19 -4.99 -2.54 8.64
CA GLU A 19 -5.68 -3.80 8.41
C GLU A 19 -4.94 -4.79 7.51
N ASP A 20 -4.11 -4.32 6.59
CA ASP A 20 -3.45 -5.19 5.63
C ASP A 20 -2.24 -5.87 6.26
N ALA A 21 -2.33 -7.19 6.42
CA ALA A 21 -1.25 -7.96 7.04
C ALA A 21 0.04 -7.90 6.24
N GLN A 22 -0.03 -7.84 4.92
CA GLN A 22 1.16 -7.76 4.08
C GLN A 22 1.86 -6.42 4.25
N VAL A 23 1.09 -5.34 4.30
CA VAL A 23 1.65 -4.01 4.53
C VAL A 23 2.28 -3.93 5.91
N LYS A 24 1.61 -4.45 6.91
CA LYS A 24 2.14 -4.47 8.28
C LYS A 24 3.44 -5.26 8.36
N ALA A 25 3.49 -6.41 7.71
CA ALA A 25 4.69 -7.25 7.71
C ALA A 25 5.85 -6.57 7.00
N ALA A 26 5.58 -5.93 5.87
CA ALA A 26 6.61 -5.21 5.13
C ALA A 26 7.14 -4.03 5.93
N GLU A 27 6.26 -3.28 6.58
CA GLU A 27 6.68 -2.17 7.42
C GLU A 27 7.51 -2.65 8.60
N ALA A 28 7.09 -3.75 9.22
CA ALA A 28 7.82 -4.32 10.36
C ALA A 28 9.19 -4.85 9.97
N SER A 29 9.36 -5.29 8.73
CA SER A 29 10.65 -5.79 8.26
C SER A 29 11.59 -4.66 7.80
N GLY A 30 11.15 -3.42 7.90
CA GLY A 30 11.99 -2.27 7.57
C GLY A 30 11.99 -1.87 6.12
N GLN A 31 11.07 -2.38 5.33
CA GLN A 31 10.99 -2.00 3.92
C GLN A 31 10.43 -0.59 3.77
N THR A 32 10.84 0.07 2.70
CA THR A 32 10.36 1.41 2.39
C THR A 32 9.22 1.33 1.39
N PRO A 33 8.09 1.99 1.65
CA PRO A 33 6.97 1.97 0.70
C PRO A 33 7.35 2.71 -0.59
N MET A 34 6.83 2.20 -1.69
CA MET A 34 7.02 2.81 -3.01
C MET A 34 5.75 3.55 -3.40
N THR A 35 5.90 4.53 -4.27
CA THR A 35 4.76 5.28 -4.78
C THR A 35 4.79 5.24 -6.31
N GLY A 36 3.61 5.32 -6.89
CA GLY A 36 3.49 5.33 -8.35
C GLY A 36 2.06 5.61 -8.72
N GLN A 37 1.83 5.78 -10.02
CA GLN A 37 0.47 6.01 -10.50
C GLN A 37 -0.25 4.69 -10.66
N GLY A 38 -1.49 4.65 -10.22
CA GLY A 38 -2.29 3.45 -10.32
C GLY A 38 -3.68 3.67 -9.76
N THR A 39 -4.37 2.59 -9.46
CA THR A 39 -5.72 2.63 -8.92
C THR A 39 -5.73 2.07 -7.51
N CYS A 40 -6.34 2.79 -6.59
CA CYS A 40 -6.52 2.30 -5.22
C CYS A 40 -7.43 1.07 -5.24
N CYS A 41 -7.03 0.01 -4.53
CA CYS A 41 -7.82 -1.21 -4.49
C CYS A 41 -9.05 -1.10 -3.57
N LYS A 42 -9.13 -0.04 -2.78
CA LYS A 42 -10.27 0.16 -1.88
C LYS A 42 -11.31 1.11 -2.46
N CYS A 43 -10.90 2.29 -2.86
CA CYS A 43 -11.82 3.29 -3.38
C CYS A 43 -11.85 3.36 -4.90
N ASN A 44 -11.00 2.60 -5.58
CA ASN A 44 -10.91 2.56 -7.05
C ASN A 44 -10.59 3.92 -7.66
N LYS A 45 -9.87 4.74 -6.93
CA LYS A 45 -9.51 6.06 -7.41
C LYS A 45 -8.18 6.01 -8.15
N ALA A 46 -8.14 6.54 -9.36
CA ALA A 46 -6.90 6.62 -10.13
C ALA A 46 -6.10 7.82 -9.62
N THR A 47 -4.99 7.54 -8.96
CA THR A 47 -4.17 8.57 -8.34
C THR A 47 -2.81 7.98 -7.98
N VAL A 48 -2.01 8.74 -7.27
CA VAL A 48 -0.77 8.22 -6.71
C VAL A 48 -1.12 7.20 -5.62
N VAL A 49 -0.56 6.01 -5.72
CA VAL A 49 -0.81 4.93 -4.77
C VAL A 49 0.48 4.57 -4.05
N VAL A 50 0.34 3.99 -2.87
CA VAL A 50 1.45 3.56 -2.03
C VAL A 50 1.39 2.03 -1.89
N TYR A 51 2.53 1.39 -2.03
CA TYR A 51 2.61 -0.07 -1.94
C TYR A 51 4.02 -0.48 -1.58
N TYR A 52 4.19 -1.74 -1.18
CA TYR A 52 5.50 -2.33 -0.95
C TYR A 52 5.78 -3.35 -2.04
N GLU A 53 7.03 -3.39 -2.46
CA GLU A 53 7.47 -4.34 -3.48
C GLU A 53 8.83 -4.89 -3.08
N SER A 54 8.98 -6.18 -3.20
CA SER A 54 10.27 -6.82 -2.90
C SER A 54 10.82 -7.55 -4.10
#